data_036bb0d7f22b7f6ea11a32278feb91b2
#
_entry.id   036bb0d7f22b7f6ea11a32278feb91b2
#
_cell.length_a   1.000
_cell.length_b   1.000
_cell.length_c   1.000
_cell.angle_alpha   90.00
_cell.angle_beta   90.00
_cell.angle_gamma   90.00
#
_symmetry.space_group_name_H-M   'P 1'
#
loop_
_entity.id
_entity.type
_entity.pdbx_description
1 polymer ?
#
loop_
_entity_poly.entity_id
_entity_poly.type
_entity_poly.pdbx_seq_one_letter_code
_entity_poly.pdbx_strand_id
1 'polypeptide(L)'
;DKMPNNFSNICFLKLILPNAKIINACRHPLDSCISSYKQLFYKGQSWSYDLFEIGEYYLEYDRMMRHWHNLFPGEIMDFHYESVLEKQEIETKKLLDFCGLEWEEQCLKFYETKRSINTASSEQVRQPIYKGAMYAWKNYESHIGELIETLSPLLNDLNDDAKPQSLRK
;
A
#
# COMPACT_ATOMS: atom_id res chain seq x y z
N ASP A 1 -4.23 12.62 7.86
CA ASP A 1 -4.10 12.92 6.43
C ASP A 1 -3.79 11.64 5.64
N LYS A 2 -4.31 11.53 4.43
CA LYS A 2 -4.08 10.39 3.54
C LYS A 2 -3.68 10.90 2.16
N MET A 3 -2.37 10.92 1.90
CA MET A 3 -1.76 11.31 0.64
C MET A 3 -0.65 10.30 0.30
N PRO A 4 -0.79 9.50 -0.78
CA PRO A 4 0.20 8.48 -1.11
C PRO A 4 1.63 9.02 -1.21
N ASN A 5 1.83 10.22 -1.77
CA ASN A 5 3.15 10.82 -1.96
C ASN A 5 3.77 11.40 -0.67
N ASN A 6 3.13 11.30 0.49
CA ASN A 6 3.70 11.77 1.76
C ASN A 6 4.96 11.01 2.17
N PHE A 7 5.23 9.84 1.59
CA PHE A 7 6.46 9.10 1.86
C PHE A 7 7.73 9.93 1.58
N SER A 8 7.69 10.85 0.62
CA SER A 8 8.82 11.75 0.34
C SER A 8 9.03 12.84 1.40
N ASN A 9 8.05 13.09 2.26
CA ASN A 9 8.03 14.18 3.22
C ASN A 9 8.07 13.72 4.69
N ILE A 10 8.33 12.46 4.98
CA ILE A 10 8.24 11.90 6.34
C ILE A 10 9.16 12.64 7.32
N CYS A 11 10.39 12.96 6.93
CA CYS A 11 11.29 13.74 7.79
C CYS A 11 10.70 15.10 8.15
N PHE A 12 10.17 15.83 7.15
CA PHE A 12 9.54 17.12 7.38
C PHE A 12 8.30 17.01 8.27
N LEU A 13 7.47 15.99 8.04
CA LEU A 13 6.29 15.72 8.88
C LEU A 13 6.69 15.44 10.33
N LYS A 14 7.76 14.67 10.57
CA LYS A 14 8.27 14.41 11.91
C LYS A 14 8.83 15.66 12.59
N LEU A 15 9.42 16.59 11.85
CA LEU A 15 9.90 17.86 12.39
C LEU A 15 8.77 18.77 12.86
N ILE A 16 7.69 18.90 12.09
CA ILE A 16 6.57 19.79 12.42
C ILE A 16 5.51 19.12 13.31
N LEU A 17 5.42 17.82 13.29
CA LEU A 17 4.47 16.99 14.06
C LEU A 17 5.22 15.81 14.73
N PRO A 18 6.06 16.07 15.73
CA PRO A 18 6.97 15.05 16.30
C PRO A 18 6.22 13.84 16.90
N ASN A 19 5.00 14.04 17.35
CA ASN A 19 4.17 12.99 17.96
C ASN A 19 3.24 12.27 16.95
N ALA A 20 3.28 12.66 15.65
CA ALA A 20 2.44 12.02 14.65
C ALA A 20 2.84 10.55 14.45
N LYS A 21 1.86 9.66 14.46
CA LYS A 21 2.01 8.26 14.07
C LYS A 21 1.97 8.16 12.56
N ILE A 22 2.93 7.45 11.98
CA ILE A 22 3.02 7.25 10.55
C ILE A 22 2.65 5.81 10.23
N ILE A 23 1.65 5.65 9.38
CA ILE A 23 1.18 4.35 8.92
C ILE A 23 1.50 4.25 7.44
N ASN A 24 2.34 3.30 7.08
CA ASN A 24 2.66 2.96 5.72
C ASN A 24 1.72 1.84 5.24
N ALA A 25 0.75 2.19 4.41
CA ALA A 25 -0.19 1.22 3.86
C ALA A 25 0.47 0.44 2.72
N CYS A 26 0.95 -0.76 3.01
CA CYS A 26 1.65 -1.65 2.09
C CYS A 26 0.68 -2.57 1.34
N ARG A 27 1.05 -2.89 0.12
CA ARG A 27 0.38 -3.89 -0.72
C ARG A 27 1.42 -4.55 -1.63
N HIS A 28 1.12 -5.73 -2.15
CA HIS A 28 1.97 -6.40 -3.13
C HIS A 28 2.43 -5.42 -4.24
N PRO A 29 3.74 -5.33 -4.55
CA PRO A 29 4.28 -4.33 -5.47
C PRO A 29 3.56 -4.29 -6.82
N LEU A 30 3.38 -5.46 -7.47
CA LEU A 30 2.68 -5.54 -8.75
C LEU A 30 1.21 -5.11 -8.66
N ASP A 31 0.50 -5.46 -7.57
CA ASP A 31 -0.89 -5.01 -7.40
C ASP A 31 -0.99 -3.51 -7.21
N SER A 32 -0.06 -2.90 -6.47
CA SER A 32 0.01 -1.45 -6.28
C SER A 32 0.24 -0.73 -7.61
N CYS A 33 1.23 -1.19 -8.39
CA CYS A 33 1.58 -0.61 -9.69
C CYS A 33 0.42 -0.77 -10.69
N ILE A 34 -0.15 -1.98 -10.85
CA ILE A 34 -1.26 -2.23 -11.78
C ILE A 34 -2.51 -1.43 -11.37
N SER A 35 -2.79 -1.33 -10.07
CA SER A 35 -3.91 -0.52 -9.59
C SER A 35 -3.74 0.96 -9.94
N SER A 36 -2.53 1.49 -9.81
CA SER A 36 -2.21 2.87 -10.18
C SER A 36 -2.20 3.08 -11.69
N TYR A 37 -1.64 2.15 -12.46
CA TYR A 37 -1.63 2.19 -13.93
C TYR A 37 -3.04 2.22 -14.53
N LYS A 38 -3.99 1.51 -13.93
CA LYS A 38 -5.40 1.49 -14.36
C LYS A 38 -6.18 2.73 -13.93
N GLN A 39 -5.65 3.56 -13.05
CA GLN A 39 -6.33 4.73 -12.53
C GLN A 39 -6.02 5.95 -13.41
N LEU A 40 -7.05 6.59 -13.94
CA LEU A 40 -6.89 7.89 -14.60
C LEU A 40 -6.73 8.98 -13.53
N PHE A 41 -5.50 9.47 -13.36
CA PHE A 41 -5.22 10.61 -12.49
C PHE A 41 -5.36 11.92 -13.26
N TYR A 42 -6.04 12.90 -12.66
CA TYR A 42 -6.27 14.20 -13.31
C TYR A 42 -4.98 15.01 -13.45
N LYS A 43 -4.09 15.00 -12.46
CA LYS A 43 -2.80 15.73 -12.47
C LYS A 43 -1.75 15.06 -11.58
N GLY A 44 -0.48 15.30 -11.91
CA GLY A 44 0.65 15.09 -11.01
C GLY A 44 1.14 13.65 -10.86
N GLN A 45 0.66 12.71 -11.68
CA GLN A 45 1.02 11.30 -11.62
C GLN A 45 1.41 10.76 -13.02
N SER A 46 2.23 11.52 -13.78
CA SER A 46 2.62 11.14 -15.15
C SER A 46 3.31 9.78 -15.23
N TRP A 47 4.10 9.44 -14.24
CA TRP A 47 4.75 8.15 -14.10
C TRP A 47 3.79 6.94 -14.04
N SER A 48 2.50 7.16 -13.74
CA SER A 48 1.53 6.07 -13.64
C SER A 48 1.02 5.55 -14.98
N TYR A 49 1.39 6.17 -16.10
CA TYR A 49 0.94 5.81 -17.44
C TYR A 49 1.93 4.95 -18.23
N ASP A 50 3.07 4.60 -17.65
CA ASP A 50 4.10 3.76 -18.22
C ASP A 50 4.51 2.66 -17.23
N LEU A 51 4.72 1.41 -17.72
CA LEU A 51 5.00 0.26 -16.86
C LEU A 51 6.41 0.30 -16.27
N PHE A 52 7.36 0.86 -16.99
CA PHE A 52 8.72 1.04 -16.50
C PHE A 52 8.77 2.17 -15.47
N GLU A 53 8.21 3.34 -15.81
CA GLU A 53 8.24 4.51 -14.92
C GLU A 53 7.53 4.23 -13.59
N ILE A 54 6.40 3.51 -13.59
CA ILE A 54 5.70 3.15 -12.36
C ILE A 54 6.49 2.16 -11.51
N GLY A 55 7.24 1.25 -12.15
CA GLY A 55 8.15 0.33 -11.49
C GLY A 55 9.30 1.09 -10.80
N GLU A 56 9.98 1.99 -11.52
CA GLU A 56 11.04 2.84 -10.98
C GLU A 56 10.53 3.70 -9.81
N TYR A 57 9.35 4.30 -9.95
CA TYR A 57 8.76 5.09 -8.88
C TYR A 57 8.48 4.25 -7.63
N TYR A 58 8.06 2.99 -7.79
CA TYR A 58 7.86 2.07 -6.67
C TYR A 58 9.17 1.68 -6.00
N LEU A 59 10.24 1.46 -6.76
CA LEU A 59 11.58 1.19 -6.22
C LEU A 59 12.10 2.38 -5.40
N GLU A 60 11.89 3.61 -5.86
CA GLU A 60 12.25 4.81 -5.11
C GLU A 60 11.41 4.95 -3.81
N TYR A 61 10.12 4.63 -3.87
CA TYR A 61 9.28 4.57 -2.68
C TYR A 61 9.83 3.56 -1.66
N ASP A 62 10.12 2.33 -2.07
CA ASP A 62 10.68 1.29 -1.20
C ASP A 62 12.01 1.73 -0.58
N ARG A 63 12.92 2.27 -1.41
CA ARG A 63 14.22 2.79 -0.96
C ARG A 63 14.05 3.88 0.10
N MET A 64 13.15 4.82 -0.12
CA MET A 64 12.87 5.89 0.85
C MET A 64 12.24 5.34 2.13
N MET A 65 11.29 4.40 2.03
CA MET A 65 10.68 3.82 3.22
C MET A 65 11.68 3.05 4.07
N ARG A 66 12.59 2.28 3.46
CA ARG A 66 13.72 1.64 4.18
C ARG A 66 14.61 2.67 4.88
N HIS A 67 14.90 3.80 4.23
CA HIS A 67 15.66 4.88 4.85
C HIS A 67 14.91 5.46 6.07
N TRP A 68 13.61 5.72 5.96
CA TRP A 68 12.82 6.25 7.06
C TRP A 68 12.69 5.28 8.23
N HIS A 69 12.53 3.98 7.98
CA HIS A 69 12.55 2.98 9.05
C HIS A 69 13.87 2.95 9.81
N ASN A 70 14.99 3.14 9.12
CA ASN A 70 16.31 3.23 9.75
C ASN A 70 16.49 4.52 10.55
N LEU A 71 15.96 5.64 10.06
CA LEU A 71 16.09 6.94 10.72
C LEU A 71 15.14 7.10 11.90
N PHE A 72 13.95 6.52 11.82
CA PHE A 72 12.88 6.60 12.82
C PHE A 72 12.42 5.20 13.27
N PRO A 73 13.30 4.42 13.96
CA PRO A 73 12.98 3.05 14.31
C PRO A 73 11.78 2.97 15.26
N GLY A 74 10.79 2.15 14.89
CA GLY A 74 9.56 1.96 15.67
C GLY A 74 8.51 3.09 15.55
N GLU A 75 8.78 4.16 14.78
CA GLU A 75 7.84 5.27 14.63
C GLU A 75 6.96 5.19 13.37
N ILE A 76 7.26 4.23 12.49
CA ILE A 76 6.51 3.95 11.26
C ILE A 76 5.99 2.53 11.33
N MET A 77 4.70 2.34 11.12
CA MET A 77 4.07 1.03 11.07
C MET A 77 3.77 0.64 9.63
N ASP A 78 4.32 -0.47 9.17
CA ASP A 78 3.89 -1.10 7.92
C ASP A 78 2.57 -1.85 8.15
N PHE A 79 1.55 -1.50 7.39
CA PHE A 79 0.21 -2.05 7.48
C PHE A 79 -0.16 -2.73 6.16
N HIS A 80 0.00 -4.05 6.13
CA HIS A 80 -0.13 -4.86 4.92
C HIS A 80 -1.58 -5.20 4.60
N TYR A 81 -2.03 -4.80 3.43
CA TYR A 81 -3.37 -5.06 2.92
C TYR A 81 -3.73 -6.56 2.92
N GLU A 82 -2.83 -7.40 2.48
CA GLU A 82 -3.01 -8.85 2.43
C GLU A 82 -3.26 -9.45 3.83
N SER A 83 -2.48 -9.00 4.83
CA SER A 83 -2.66 -9.42 6.23
C SER A 83 -4.01 -8.99 6.79
N VAL A 84 -4.48 -7.79 6.42
CA VAL A 84 -5.81 -7.31 6.82
C VAL A 84 -6.92 -8.16 6.21
N LEU A 85 -6.79 -8.57 4.95
CA LEU A 85 -7.76 -9.44 4.29
C LEU A 85 -7.86 -10.84 4.94
N GLU A 86 -6.76 -11.33 5.50
CA GLU A 86 -6.69 -12.64 6.15
C GLU A 86 -7.13 -12.58 7.61
N LYS A 87 -6.72 -11.53 8.34
CA LYS A 87 -6.81 -11.43 9.81
C LYS A 87 -7.26 -10.02 10.23
N GLN A 88 -8.37 -9.53 9.67
CA GLN A 88 -8.84 -8.15 9.82
C GLN A 88 -8.84 -7.67 11.28
N GLU A 89 -9.42 -8.44 12.20
CA GLU A 89 -9.52 -8.06 13.61
C GLU A 89 -8.13 -7.92 14.27
N ILE A 90 -7.24 -8.88 14.03
CA ILE A 90 -5.90 -8.88 14.60
C ILE A 90 -5.10 -7.68 14.11
N GLU A 91 -5.11 -7.43 12.81
CA GLU A 91 -4.37 -6.32 12.20
C GLU A 91 -4.97 -4.97 12.60
N THR A 92 -6.30 -4.87 12.71
CA THR A 92 -6.95 -3.65 13.20
C THR A 92 -6.58 -3.36 14.66
N LYS A 93 -6.52 -4.38 15.53
CA LYS A 93 -6.07 -4.20 16.92
C LYS A 93 -4.63 -3.68 16.98
N LYS A 94 -3.70 -4.26 16.22
CA LYS A 94 -2.31 -3.78 16.13
C LYS A 94 -2.25 -2.32 15.67
N LEU A 95 -3.06 -1.95 14.68
CA LEU A 95 -3.12 -0.57 14.18
C LEU A 95 -3.59 0.41 15.26
N LEU A 96 -4.64 0.05 16.00
CA LEU A 96 -5.17 0.88 17.08
C LEU A 96 -4.16 1.01 18.22
N ASP A 97 -3.52 -0.09 18.63
CA ASP A 97 -2.46 -0.09 19.65
C ASP A 97 -1.30 0.83 19.24
N PHE A 98 -0.85 0.75 17.99
CA PHE A 98 0.19 1.65 17.47
C PHE A 98 -0.24 3.12 17.52
N CYS A 99 -1.52 3.40 17.25
CA CYS A 99 -2.07 4.75 17.33
C CYS A 99 -2.36 5.22 18.76
N GLY A 100 -2.27 4.34 19.78
CA GLY A 100 -2.66 4.63 21.15
C GLY A 100 -4.17 4.81 21.32
N LEU A 101 -4.96 4.09 20.53
CA LEU A 101 -6.43 4.11 20.54
C LEU A 101 -6.99 2.82 21.13
N GLU A 102 -8.11 2.94 21.85
CA GLU A 102 -8.82 1.79 22.36
C GLU A 102 -9.53 1.02 21.24
N TRP A 103 -9.74 -0.28 21.49
CA TRP A 103 -10.47 -1.14 20.58
C TRP A 103 -11.97 -0.81 20.58
N GLU A 104 -12.53 -0.66 19.37
CA GLU A 104 -13.97 -0.60 19.15
C GLU A 104 -14.38 -1.58 18.06
N GLU A 105 -15.38 -2.44 18.32
CA GLU A 105 -15.88 -3.42 17.35
C GLU A 105 -16.34 -2.77 16.04
N GLN A 106 -16.81 -1.54 16.11
CA GLN A 106 -17.25 -0.77 14.95
C GLN A 106 -16.13 -0.53 13.92
N CYS A 107 -14.86 -0.62 14.31
CA CYS A 107 -13.74 -0.54 13.39
C CYS A 107 -13.75 -1.65 12.32
N LEU A 108 -14.36 -2.80 12.63
CA LEU A 108 -14.55 -3.90 11.66
C LEU A 108 -15.70 -3.64 10.69
N LYS A 109 -16.63 -2.75 11.05
CA LYS A 109 -17.82 -2.39 10.27
C LYS A 109 -17.70 -1.02 9.62
N PHE A 110 -16.50 -0.64 9.20
CA PHE A 110 -16.18 0.68 8.62
C PHE A 110 -17.12 1.07 7.46
N TYR A 111 -17.63 0.10 6.71
CA TYR A 111 -18.55 0.26 5.59
C TYR A 111 -19.94 0.79 6.00
N GLU A 112 -20.33 0.68 7.28
CA GLU A 112 -21.57 1.21 7.83
C GLU A 112 -21.47 2.72 8.14
N THR A 113 -20.27 3.29 8.10
CA THR A 113 -20.03 4.70 8.42
C THR A 113 -20.68 5.62 7.38
N LYS A 114 -21.53 6.55 7.84
CA LYS A 114 -22.28 7.50 6.99
C LYS A 114 -21.49 8.75 6.59
N ARG A 115 -20.21 8.84 6.98
CA ARG A 115 -19.33 9.99 6.65
C ARG A 115 -19.18 10.15 5.15
N SER A 116 -19.18 11.41 4.66
CA SER A 116 -18.86 11.73 3.27
C SER A 116 -17.42 11.30 2.94
N ILE A 117 -17.24 10.65 1.80
CA ILE A 117 -15.95 10.13 1.32
C ILE A 117 -15.74 10.67 -0.09
N ASN A 118 -14.77 11.58 -0.23
CA ASN A 118 -14.44 12.25 -1.49
C ASN A 118 -13.14 11.68 -2.07
N THR A 119 -13.12 10.38 -2.37
CA THR A 119 -11.94 9.71 -2.97
C THR A 119 -12.39 8.79 -4.11
N ALA A 120 -11.46 8.42 -4.99
CA ALA A 120 -11.71 7.45 -6.07
C ALA A 120 -12.25 6.09 -5.57
N SER A 121 -12.04 5.77 -4.29
CA SER A 121 -12.48 4.53 -3.64
C SER A 121 -13.82 4.68 -2.89
N SER A 122 -14.59 5.75 -3.10
CA SER A 122 -15.82 6.04 -2.35
C SER A 122 -16.83 4.89 -2.33
N GLU A 123 -16.99 4.20 -3.45
CA GLU A 123 -17.88 3.03 -3.56
C GLU A 123 -17.31 1.79 -2.85
N GLN A 124 -15.98 1.57 -2.95
CA GLN A 124 -15.33 0.40 -2.37
C GLN A 124 -15.39 0.41 -0.83
N VAL A 125 -15.22 1.58 -0.20
CA VAL A 125 -15.25 1.69 1.27
C VAL A 125 -16.65 1.57 1.87
N ARG A 126 -17.70 1.48 1.04
CA ARG A 126 -19.09 1.22 1.44
C ARG A 126 -19.42 -0.27 1.45
N GLN A 127 -18.47 -1.13 1.17
CA GLN A 127 -18.64 -2.57 1.14
C GLN A 127 -17.69 -3.23 2.15
N PRO A 128 -18.06 -4.40 2.71
CA PRO A 128 -17.12 -5.19 3.50
C PRO A 128 -15.84 -5.48 2.71
N ILE A 129 -14.75 -5.72 3.42
CA ILE A 129 -13.48 -6.11 2.80
C ILE A 129 -13.70 -7.37 1.94
N TYR A 130 -13.22 -7.33 0.69
CA TYR A 130 -13.30 -8.45 -0.24
C TYR A 130 -11.92 -8.86 -0.75
N LYS A 131 -11.73 -10.18 -0.95
CA LYS A 131 -10.42 -10.74 -1.32
C LYS A 131 -10.09 -10.63 -2.83
N GLY A 132 -11.04 -10.23 -3.66
CA GLY A 132 -10.88 -10.23 -5.12
C GLY A 132 -9.83 -9.28 -5.70
N ALA A 133 -9.29 -8.36 -4.88
CA ALA A 133 -8.21 -7.47 -5.30
C ALA A 133 -6.81 -7.98 -4.93
N MET A 134 -6.70 -9.07 -4.14
CA MET A 134 -5.42 -9.67 -3.77
C MET A 134 -4.85 -10.47 -4.94
N TYR A 135 -3.60 -10.17 -5.29
CA TYR A 135 -2.90 -10.79 -6.42
C TYR A 135 -3.64 -10.65 -7.77
N ALA A 136 -4.43 -9.59 -7.94
CA ALA A 136 -5.14 -9.31 -9.19
C ALA A 136 -4.19 -9.09 -10.38
N TRP A 137 -2.92 -8.75 -10.11
CA TRP A 137 -1.85 -8.65 -11.11
C TRP A 137 -1.66 -9.94 -11.93
N LYS A 138 -1.96 -11.12 -11.35
CA LYS A 138 -1.85 -12.43 -12.03
C LYS A 138 -2.70 -12.50 -13.30
N ASN A 139 -3.81 -11.76 -13.36
CA ASN A 139 -4.63 -11.69 -14.55
C ASN A 139 -3.97 -10.93 -15.72
N TYR A 140 -2.89 -10.22 -15.45
CA TYR A 140 -2.15 -9.39 -16.40
C TYR A 140 -0.70 -9.85 -16.58
N GLU A 141 -0.29 -10.96 -15.95
CA GLU A 141 1.11 -11.41 -15.87
C GLU A 141 1.78 -11.48 -17.24
N SER A 142 1.08 -11.97 -18.27
CA SER A 142 1.59 -12.06 -19.65
C SER A 142 1.80 -10.71 -20.34
N HIS A 143 1.29 -9.61 -19.79
CA HIS A 143 1.32 -8.28 -20.38
C HIS A 143 2.17 -7.26 -19.60
N ILE A 144 2.71 -7.65 -18.46
CA ILE A 144 3.45 -6.78 -17.53
C ILE A 144 4.91 -7.19 -17.36
N GLY A 145 5.50 -7.83 -18.38
CA GLY A 145 6.87 -8.35 -18.32
C GLY A 145 7.89 -7.27 -17.91
N GLU A 146 7.82 -6.08 -18.52
CA GLU A 146 8.68 -4.94 -18.21
C GLU A 146 8.57 -4.51 -16.74
N LEU A 147 7.36 -4.42 -16.19
CA LEU A 147 7.14 -4.10 -14.78
C LEU A 147 7.69 -5.20 -13.85
N ILE A 148 7.55 -6.49 -14.22
CA ILE A 148 8.10 -7.61 -13.46
C ILE A 148 9.63 -7.53 -13.44
N GLU A 149 10.25 -7.25 -14.58
CA GLU A 149 11.70 -7.09 -14.69
C GLU A 149 12.19 -5.93 -13.82
N THR A 150 11.57 -4.76 -13.94
CA THR A 150 11.90 -3.58 -13.15
C THR A 150 11.81 -3.85 -11.65
N LEU A 151 10.71 -4.49 -11.19
CA LEU A 151 10.48 -4.79 -9.78
C LEU A 151 11.17 -6.06 -9.27
N SER A 152 11.91 -6.79 -10.11
CA SER A 152 12.55 -8.07 -9.74
C SER A 152 13.39 -8.00 -8.45
N PRO A 153 14.09 -6.90 -8.11
CA PRO A 153 14.82 -6.81 -6.85
C PRO A 153 13.95 -6.98 -5.59
N LEU A 154 12.70 -6.53 -5.65
CA LEU A 154 11.74 -6.66 -4.54
C LEU A 154 10.98 -7.99 -4.61
N LEU A 155 10.64 -8.46 -5.81
CA LEU A 155 9.84 -9.66 -6.01
C LEU A 155 10.60 -10.93 -5.65
N ASN A 156 11.92 -10.95 -5.80
CA ASN A 156 12.77 -12.11 -5.47
C ASN A 156 12.72 -12.49 -3.98
N ASP A 157 12.45 -11.53 -3.10
CA ASP A 157 12.38 -11.74 -1.65
C ASP A 157 10.98 -12.24 -1.18
N LEU A 158 9.99 -12.28 -2.08
CA LEU A 158 8.65 -12.74 -1.76
C LEU A 158 8.57 -14.28 -1.69
N ASN A 159 7.50 -14.79 -1.08
CA ASN A 159 7.14 -16.20 -1.14
C ASN A 159 6.74 -16.61 -2.56
N ASP A 160 6.99 -17.87 -2.96
CA ASP A 160 6.74 -18.35 -4.32
C ASP A 160 5.29 -18.16 -4.81
N ASP A 161 4.30 -18.30 -3.92
CA ASP A 161 2.89 -18.07 -4.28
C ASP A 161 2.58 -16.60 -4.66
N ALA A 162 3.39 -15.67 -4.15
CA ALA A 162 3.29 -14.24 -4.43
C ALA A 162 4.14 -13.81 -5.63
N LYS A 163 5.03 -14.67 -6.15
CA LYS A 163 5.92 -14.35 -7.27
C LYS A 163 5.26 -14.60 -8.63
N PRO A 164 5.66 -13.82 -9.67
CA PRO A 164 5.44 -14.16 -11.07
C PRO A 164 6.02 -15.55 -11.42
N GLN A 165 5.43 -16.24 -12.38
CA GLN A 165 5.91 -17.55 -12.81
C GLN A 165 7.36 -17.53 -13.28
N SER A 166 7.78 -16.45 -13.95
CA SER A 166 9.15 -16.24 -14.43
C SER A 166 10.22 -16.16 -13.33
N LEU A 167 9.83 -15.86 -12.08
CA LEU A 167 10.73 -15.70 -10.92
C LEU A 167 10.62 -16.84 -9.90
N ARG A 168 9.76 -17.84 -10.15
CA ARG A 168 9.66 -19.03 -9.28
C ARG A 168 10.84 -19.98 -9.52
N LYS A 169 11.35 -20.53 -8.44
CA LYS A 169 12.44 -21.52 -8.47
C LYS A 169 11.90 -22.94 -8.53
#